data_49b0a460140d54b88e3720691d80edae
#
_entry.id   49b0a460140d54b88e3720691d80edae
#
_cell.length_a   1.000
_cell.length_b   1.000
_cell.length_c   1.000
_cell.angle_alpha   90.00
_cell.angle_beta   90.00
_cell.angle_gamma   90.00
#
_symmetry.space_group_name_H-M   'P 1'
#
loop_
_entity.id
_entity.type
_entity.pdbx_description
1 polymer ?
#
loop_
_entity_poly.entity_id
_entity_poly.type
_entity_poly.pdbx_seq_one_letter_code
_entity_poly.pdbx_strand_id
1 'polypeptide(L)'
;MTQPSQLDILIETVARLRAPGGCPWDADQTHESLVQYLIEESHELIDAIEAGGREEMIEELGDVLYQVLFHADLAAHTSGEDFDIQDVAAQMTAKMVGRHPHVFGDLSLATADDVVAAWDDFKAAEKPHRTSVLDGIPQGMPALALADKVLGRAQKIGLLGTESAFPLPIESEDELGPLLLAIVSAAKAQGLDSERALRTALRGLQDEIRAAEGEGEGAGPDAGPASGGDADSGDFPGDFSDAGIIGRPAPSLD
;
A
#
# COMPACT_ATOMS: atom_id res chain seq x y z
N MET A 1 -39.06 -6.57 -12.63
CA MET A 1 -38.00 -6.54 -11.64
C MET A 1 -36.84 -7.33 -12.22
N THR A 2 -35.70 -6.72 -12.43
CA THR A 2 -34.46 -7.43 -12.83
C THR A 2 -34.05 -8.33 -11.67
N GLN A 3 -33.62 -9.55 -11.97
CA GLN A 3 -33.06 -10.42 -10.93
C GLN A 3 -31.79 -9.78 -10.35
N PRO A 4 -31.53 -9.90 -9.02
CA PRO A 4 -30.30 -9.39 -8.42
C PRO A 4 -29.08 -10.06 -9.08
N SER A 5 -28.00 -9.32 -9.23
CA SER A 5 -26.73 -9.88 -9.69
C SER A 5 -26.11 -10.77 -8.62
N GLN A 6 -25.13 -11.63 -8.99
CA GLN A 6 -24.40 -12.43 -8.01
C GLN A 6 -23.65 -11.55 -7.00
N LEU A 7 -23.22 -10.37 -7.43
CA LEU A 7 -22.59 -9.40 -6.53
C LEU A 7 -23.59 -8.83 -5.50
N ASP A 8 -24.82 -8.50 -5.93
CA ASP A 8 -25.86 -8.06 -4.98
C ASP A 8 -26.18 -9.15 -3.95
N ILE A 9 -26.25 -10.41 -4.40
CA ILE A 9 -26.49 -11.56 -3.52
C ILE A 9 -25.34 -11.72 -2.51
N LEU A 10 -24.09 -11.53 -2.95
CA LEU A 10 -22.92 -11.61 -2.08
C LEU A 10 -22.92 -10.48 -1.02
N ILE A 11 -23.22 -9.24 -1.42
CA ILE A 11 -23.37 -8.11 -0.51
C ILE A 11 -24.41 -8.40 0.57
N GLU A 12 -25.60 -8.87 0.17
CA GLU A 12 -26.67 -9.27 1.10
C GLU A 12 -26.24 -10.42 2.02
N THR A 13 -25.43 -11.35 1.51
CA THR A 13 -24.90 -12.48 2.29
C THR A 13 -23.98 -11.99 3.40
N VAL A 14 -23.02 -11.11 3.10
CA VAL A 14 -22.11 -10.52 4.08
C VAL A 14 -22.90 -9.78 5.17
N ALA A 15 -23.82 -8.89 4.77
CA ALA A 15 -24.68 -8.17 5.70
C ALA A 15 -25.47 -9.11 6.62
N ARG A 16 -25.99 -10.23 6.08
CA ARG A 16 -26.74 -11.22 6.86
C ARG A 16 -25.86 -11.99 7.85
N LEU A 17 -24.63 -12.34 7.46
CA LEU A 17 -23.68 -13.02 8.34
C LEU A 17 -23.36 -12.17 9.58
N ARG A 18 -23.25 -10.86 9.42
CA ARG A 18 -22.92 -9.92 10.49
C ARG A 18 -24.13 -9.41 11.28
N ALA A 19 -25.34 -9.56 10.74
CA ALA A 19 -26.57 -9.11 11.40
C ALA A 19 -26.89 -9.89 12.68
N PRO A 20 -27.71 -9.34 13.61
CA PRO A 20 -28.20 -10.06 14.76
C PRO A 20 -28.85 -11.41 14.39
N GLY A 21 -28.34 -12.51 14.96
CA GLY A 21 -28.75 -13.86 14.62
C GLY A 21 -28.01 -14.48 13.43
N GLY A 22 -27.02 -13.78 12.88
CA GLY A 22 -26.06 -14.32 11.88
C GLY A 22 -24.93 -15.10 12.57
N CYS A 23 -23.72 -15.02 12.00
CA CYS A 23 -22.56 -15.71 12.54
C CYS A 23 -21.95 -14.91 13.73
N PRO A 24 -21.80 -15.52 14.91
CA PRO A 24 -21.21 -14.81 16.06
C PRO A 24 -19.76 -14.38 15.82
N TRP A 25 -18.99 -15.15 15.06
CA TRP A 25 -17.61 -14.82 14.75
C TRP A 25 -17.53 -13.57 13.84
N ASP A 26 -18.35 -13.50 12.77
CA ASP A 26 -18.41 -12.34 11.88
C ASP A 26 -18.90 -11.09 12.59
N ALA A 27 -19.82 -11.24 13.55
CA ALA A 27 -20.35 -10.12 14.33
C ALA A 27 -19.30 -9.49 15.26
N ASP A 28 -18.31 -10.26 15.73
CA ASP A 28 -17.27 -9.82 16.66
C ASP A 28 -16.04 -9.20 15.95
N GLN A 29 -15.98 -9.25 14.60
CA GLN A 29 -14.82 -8.73 13.87
C GLN A 29 -14.77 -7.20 13.87
N THR A 30 -13.54 -6.68 13.79
CA THR A 30 -13.21 -5.26 13.59
C THR A 30 -12.30 -5.08 12.38
N HIS A 31 -12.12 -3.84 11.92
CA HIS A 31 -11.16 -3.55 10.86
C HIS A 31 -9.76 -4.08 11.19
N GLU A 32 -9.31 -3.94 12.45
CA GLU A 32 -8.01 -4.39 12.90
C GLU A 32 -7.89 -5.91 12.94
N SER A 33 -8.94 -6.62 13.40
CA SER A 33 -8.90 -8.08 13.50
C SER A 33 -8.84 -8.75 12.13
N LEU A 34 -9.35 -8.08 11.09
CA LEU A 34 -9.36 -8.59 9.71
C LEU A 34 -8.07 -8.33 8.93
N VAL A 35 -7.15 -7.49 9.44
CA VAL A 35 -5.90 -7.17 8.73
C VAL A 35 -5.08 -8.42 8.39
N GLN A 36 -5.03 -9.40 9.32
CA GLN A 36 -4.29 -10.64 9.09
C GLN A 36 -4.87 -11.45 7.92
N TYR A 37 -6.18 -11.53 7.79
CA TYR A 37 -6.85 -12.24 6.70
C TYR A 37 -6.65 -11.50 5.37
N LEU A 38 -6.78 -10.18 5.33
CA LEU A 38 -6.49 -9.41 4.11
C LEU A 38 -5.05 -9.62 3.61
N ILE A 39 -4.07 -9.78 4.51
CA ILE A 39 -2.69 -10.11 4.14
C ILE A 39 -2.62 -11.53 3.58
N GLU A 40 -3.26 -12.51 4.22
CA GLU A 40 -3.31 -13.90 3.83
C GLU A 40 -3.93 -14.04 2.43
N GLU A 41 -5.17 -13.58 2.23
CA GLU A 41 -5.87 -13.62 0.93
C GLU A 41 -5.10 -12.88 -0.18
N SER A 42 -4.39 -11.80 0.17
CA SER A 42 -3.55 -11.10 -0.81
C SER A 42 -2.36 -11.96 -1.27
N HIS A 43 -1.78 -12.78 -0.40
CA HIS A 43 -0.69 -13.69 -0.76
C HIS A 43 -1.19 -14.91 -1.51
N GLU A 44 -2.34 -15.48 -1.14
CA GLU A 44 -2.97 -16.60 -1.85
C GLU A 44 -3.38 -16.18 -3.26
N LEU A 45 -3.91 -14.97 -3.44
CA LEU A 45 -4.17 -14.42 -4.76
C LEU A 45 -2.87 -14.25 -5.59
N ILE A 46 -1.75 -13.85 -4.98
CA ILE A 46 -0.46 -13.78 -5.68
C ILE A 46 -0.04 -15.18 -6.14
N ASP A 47 -0.12 -16.18 -5.29
CA ASP A 47 0.20 -17.57 -5.64
C ASP A 47 -0.70 -18.08 -6.77
N ALA A 48 -2.00 -17.78 -6.74
CA ALA A 48 -2.93 -18.12 -7.81
C ALA A 48 -2.61 -17.43 -9.14
N ILE A 49 -2.12 -16.19 -9.11
CA ILE A 49 -1.68 -15.45 -10.31
C ILE A 49 -0.40 -16.06 -10.88
N GLU A 50 0.57 -16.42 -10.04
CA GLU A 50 1.90 -16.85 -10.47
C GLU A 50 1.94 -18.33 -10.88
N ALA A 51 1.20 -19.20 -10.21
CA ALA A 51 1.29 -20.65 -10.38
C ALA A 51 -0.05 -21.38 -10.42
N GLY A 52 -1.19 -20.71 -10.14
CA GLY A 52 -2.51 -21.30 -10.08
C GLY A 52 -3.19 -21.46 -11.43
N GLY A 53 -4.37 -22.09 -11.39
CA GLY A 53 -5.26 -22.24 -12.52
C GLY A 53 -6.48 -21.32 -12.43
N ARG A 54 -7.45 -21.59 -13.29
CA ARG A 54 -8.69 -20.79 -13.36
C ARG A 54 -9.52 -20.87 -12.08
N GLU A 55 -9.52 -22.02 -11.43
CA GLU A 55 -10.37 -22.28 -10.27
C GLU A 55 -9.82 -21.54 -9.05
N GLU A 56 -8.52 -21.68 -8.79
CA GLU A 56 -7.82 -20.97 -7.74
C GLU A 56 -7.91 -19.43 -7.93
N MET A 57 -7.78 -18.94 -9.17
CA MET A 57 -7.94 -17.52 -9.46
C MET A 57 -9.34 -16.99 -9.13
N ILE A 58 -10.40 -17.79 -9.35
CA ILE A 58 -11.78 -17.39 -9.02
C ILE A 58 -11.97 -17.38 -7.51
N GLU A 59 -11.43 -18.37 -6.81
CA GLU A 59 -11.48 -18.53 -5.36
C GLU A 59 -10.80 -17.31 -4.69
N GLU A 60 -9.53 -17.07 -4.96
CA GLU A 60 -8.76 -16.01 -4.30
C GLU A 60 -9.23 -14.58 -4.65
N LEU A 61 -9.71 -14.37 -5.88
CA LEU A 61 -10.40 -13.11 -6.21
C LEU A 61 -11.69 -12.95 -5.41
N GLY A 62 -12.38 -14.05 -5.12
CA GLY A 62 -13.57 -14.08 -4.26
C GLY A 62 -13.24 -13.69 -2.83
N ASP A 63 -12.17 -14.23 -2.27
CA ASP A 63 -11.75 -13.99 -0.89
C ASP A 63 -11.25 -12.56 -0.68
N VAL A 64 -10.46 -12.01 -1.60
CA VAL A 64 -10.10 -10.59 -1.57
C VAL A 64 -11.34 -9.69 -1.71
N LEU A 65 -12.30 -10.04 -2.59
CA LEU A 65 -13.57 -9.32 -2.71
C LEU A 65 -14.38 -9.40 -1.42
N TYR A 66 -14.40 -10.56 -0.76
CA TYR A 66 -15.07 -10.75 0.52
C TYR A 66 -14.49 -9.83 1.60
N GLN A 67 -13.17 -9.69 1.69
CA GLN A 67 -12.53 -8.73 2.61
C GLN A 67 -13.00 -7.30 2.36
N VAL A 68 -13.07 -6.87 1.10
CA VAL A 68 -13.55 -5.52 0.74
C VAL A 68 -15.00 -5.32 1.19
N LEU A 69 -15.88 -6.27 0.91
CA LEU A 69 -17.29 -6.22 1.29
C LEU A 69 -17.48 -6.23 2.81
N PHE A 70 -16.69 -7.04 3.51
CA PHE A 70 -16.73 -7.14 4.97
C PHE A 70 -16.35 -5.82 5.62
N HIS A 71 -15.25 -5.20 5.18
CA HIS A 71 -14.84 -3.89 5.68
C HIS A 71 -15.86 -2.80 5.38
N ALA A 72 -16.52 -2.83 4.22
CA ALA A 72 -17.56 -1.87 3.87
C ALA A 72 -18.82 -2.06 4.73
N ASP A 73 -19.22 -3.30 5.03
CA ASP A 73 -20.34 -3.57 5.93
C ASP A 73 -20.02 -3.20 7.40
N LEU A 74 -18.76 -3.39 7.83
CA LEU A 74 -18.29 -2.88 9.13
C LEU A 74 -18.49 -1.38 9.23
N ALA A 75 -18.01 -0.62 8.25
CA ALA A 75 -18.06 0.83 8.23
C ALA A 75 -19.51 1.35 8.21
N ALA A 76 -20.41 0.69 7.47
CA ALA A 76 -21.83 1.04 7.42
C ALA A 76 -22.53 0.88 8.79
N HIS A 77 -21.97 0.06 9.70
CA HIS A 77 -22.53 -0.20 11.03
C HIS A 77 -21.68 0.39 12.18
N THR A 78 -20.56 1.06 11.86
CA THR A 78 -19.67 1.70 12.84
C THR A 78 -19.96 3.20 12.91
N SER A 79 -20.36 3.67 14.10
CA SER A 79 -20.64 5.09 14.29
C SER A 79 -19.43 5.97 13.99
N GLY A 80 -19.60 6.94 13.08
CA GLY A 80 -18.56 7.89 12.69
C GLY A 80 -17.78 7.49 11.42
N GLU A 81 -18.03 6.31 10.87
CA GLU A 81 -17.50 5.90 9.56
C GLU A 81 -18.53 6.17 8.45
N ASP A 82 -19.77 5.74 8.63
CA ASP A 82 -20.97 6.12 7.86
C ASP A 82 -20.82 5.99 6.32
N PHE A 83 -20.11 4.95 5.83
CA PHE A 83 -20.01 4.64 4.40
C PHE A 83 -20.25 3.14 4.14
N ASP A 84 -20.67 2.80 2.93
CA ASP A 84 -20.92 1.42 2.49
C ASP A 84 -20.16 1.07 1.20
N ILE A 85 -20.42 -0.12 0.66
CA ILE A 85 -19.76 -0.60 -0.56
C ILE A 85 -20.11 0.27 -1.78
N GLN A 86 -21.27 0.95 -1.80
CA GLN A 86 -21.63 1.82 -2.90
C GLN A 86 -20.79 3.10 -2.90
N ASP A 87 -20.44 3.62 -1.71
CA ASP A 87 -19.53 4.76 -1.58
C ASP A 87 -18.11 4.39 -2.01
N VAL A 88 -17.63 3.21 -1.64
CA VAL A 88 -16.34 2.66 -2.09
C VAL A 88 -16.32 2.55 -3.62
N ALA A 89 -17.37 1.98 -4.21
CA ALA A 89 -17.50 1.82 -5.66
C ALA A 89 -17.61 3.18 -6.38
N ALA A 90 -18.40 4.11 -5.85
CA ALA A 90 -18.56 5.45 -6.40
C ALA A 90 -17.24 6.23 -6.38
N GLN A 91 -16.51 6.19 -5.26
CA GLN A 91 -15.19 6.82 -5.13
C GLN A 91 -14.18 6.24 -6.12
N MET A 92 -14.15 4.91 -6.25
CA MET A 92 -13.23 4.26 -7.19
C MET A 92 -13.59 4.56 -8.64
N THR A 93 -14.87 4.62 -8.97
CA THR A 93 -15.37 5.00 -10.29
C THR A 93 -14.95 6.43 -10.63
N ALA A 94 -15.22 7.39 -9.75
CA ALA A 94 -14.82 8.78 -9.95
C ALA A 94 -13.31 8.94 -10.15
N LYS A 95 -12.53 8.22 -9.35
CA LYS A 95 -11.07 8.17 -9.46
C LYS A 95 -10.61 7.60 -10.80
N MET A 96 -11.19 6.49 -11.28
CA MET A 96 -10.80 5.89 -12.56
C MET A 96 -11.21 6.77 -13.73
N VAL A 97 -12.42 7.33 -13.73
CA VAL A 97 -12.89 8.28 -14.75
C VAL A 97 -11.97 9.51 -14.80
N GLY A 98 -11.64 10.10 -13.65
CA GLY A 98 -10.77 11.27 -13.56
C GLY A 98 -9.33 11.03 -14.04
N ARG A 99 -8.81 9.80 -13.87
CA ARG A 99 -7.46 9.44 -14.32
C ARG A 99 -7.37 8.96 -15.77
N HIS A 100 -8.50 8.80 -16.43
CA HIS A 100 -8.55 8.36 -17.82
C HIS A 100 -9.29 9.38 -18.73
N PRO A 101 -8.87 10.66 -18.73
CA PRO A 101 -9.50 11.67 -19.58
C PRO A 101 -9.33 11.35 -21.08
N HIS A 102 -8.42 10.48 -21.44
CA HIS A 102 -8.25 9.95 -22.80
C HIS A 102 -9.28 8.87 -23.17
N VAL A 103 -10.05 8.36 -22.20
CA VAL A 103 -11.15 7.38 -22.43
C VAL A 103 -12.50 8.05 -22.22
N PHE A 104 -12.63 8.88 -21.19
CA PHE A 104 -13.91 9.46 -20.75
C PHE A 104 -14.06 10.96 -21.06
N GLY A 105 -13.03 11.60 -21.63
CA GLY A 105 -12.99 13.00 -22.01
C GLY A 105 -12.42 13.22 -23.41
N ASP A 106 -11.91 14.41 -23.67
CA ASP A 106 -11.46 14.83 -25.00
C ASP A 106 -9.93 14.71 -25.19
N LEU A 107 -9.17 14.26 -24.19
CA LEU A 107 -7.72 14.06 -24.30
C LEU A 107 -7.43 12.86 -25.19
N SER A 108 -6.46 13.00 -26.11
CA SER A 108 -6.01 11.89 -26.95
C SER A 108 -4.59 11.49 -26.54
N LEU A 109 -4.44 10.24 -26.08
CA LEU A 109 -3.15 9.58 -25.83
C LEU A 109 -3.10 8.33 -26.72
N ALA A 110 -2.09 8.21 -27.58
CA ALA A 110 -2.06 7.18 -28.61
C ALA A 110 -1.41 5.88 -28.18
N THR A 111 -0.50 5.94 -27.19
CA THR A 111 0.31 4.81 -26.74
C THR A 111 0.23 4.62 -25.22
N ALA A 112 0.57 3.42 -24.76
CA ALA A 112 0.71 3.14 -23.33
C ALA A 112 1.76 4.04 -22.66
N ASP A 113 2.85 4.34 -23.37
CA ASP A 113 3.92 5.22 -22.87
C ASP A 113 3.43 6.65 -22.67
N ASP A 114 2.57 7.18 -23.56
CA ASP A 114 1.94 8.50 -23.39
C ASP A 114 1.07 8.52 -22.12
N VAL A 115 0.34 7.43 -21.87
CA VAL A 115 -0.49 7.29 -20.66
C VAL A 115 0.38 7.26 -19.42
N VAL A 116 1.45 6.48 -19.41
CA VAL A 116 2.40 6.38 -18.28
C VAL A 116 3.04 7.74 -17.99
N ALA A 117 3.46 8.47 -19.02
CA ALA A 117 4.06 9.81 -18.88
C ALA A 117 3.09 10.82 -18.24
N ALA A 118 1.78 10.79 -18.62
CA ALA A 118 0.75 11.69 -18.09
C ALA A 118 0.19 11.24 -16.72
N TRP A 119 0.46 10.01 -16.30
CA TRP A 119 -0.17 9.39 -15.12
C TRP A 119 0.09 10.11 -13.80
N ASP A 120 1.28 10.67 -13.65
CA ASP A 120 1.65 11.39 -12.43
C ASP A 120 0.98 12.75 -12.34
N ASP A 121 0.77 13.42 -13.47
CA ASP A 121 0.02 14.71 -13.52
C ASP A 121 -1.45 14.48 -13.13
N PHE A 122 -2.08 13.39 -13.60
CA PHE A 122 -3.43 13.02 -13.20
C PHE A 122 -3.54 12.74 -11.69
N LYS A 123 -2.55 12.04 -11.12
CA LYS A 123 -2.48 11.79 -9.68
C LYS A 123 -2.21 13.04 -8.86
N ALA A 124 -1.38 13.95 -9.36
CA ALA A 124 -1.07 15.20 -8.68
C ALA A 124 -2.31 16.11 -8.60
N ALA A 125 -3.06 16.20 -9.71
CA ALA A 125 -4.31 16.96 -9.75
C ALA A 125 -5.36 16.44 -8.74
N GLU A 126 -5.40 15.14 -8.47
CA GLU A 126 -6.32 14.51 -7.51
C GLU A 126 -5.97 14.83 -6.05
N LYS A 127 -4.69 15.01 -5.75
CA LYS A 127 -4.18 15.17 -4.37
C LYS A 127 -3.27 16.39 -4.21
N PRO A 128 -3.79 17.60 -4.40
CA PRO A 128 -2.99 18.84 -4.37
C PRO A 128 -2.39 19.17 -2.99
N HIS A 129 -2.84 18.49 -1.92
CA HIS A 129 -2.35 18.68 -0.57
C HIS A 129 -1.07 17.88 -0.25
N ARG A 130 -0.58 17.07 -1.19
CA ARG A 130 0.69 16.35 -1.00
C ARG A 130 1.85 17.32 -1.15
N THR A 131 2.76 17.29 -0.18
CA THR A 131 3.94 18.17 -0.10
C THR A 131 5.24 17.42 -0.37
N SER A 132 5.24 16.09 -0.27
CA SER A 132 6.40 15.25 -0.57
C SER A 132 6.06 14.21 -1.64
N VAL A 133 7.03 13.88 -2.48
CA VAL A 133 6.92 12.75 -3.41
C VAL A 133 6.75 11.41 -2.67
N LEU A 134 7.12 11.35 -1.40
CA LEU A 134 6.98 10.18 -0.54
C LEU A 134 5.54 10.01 0.00
N ASP A 135 4.71 11.04 -0.09
CA ASP A 135 3.36 11.01 0.44
C ASP A 135 2.51 9.89 -0.20
N GLY A 136 1.87 9.10 0.67
CA GLY A 136 1.01 7.99 0.27
C GLY A 136 1.77 6.70 -0.08
N ILE A 137 3.05 6.57 0.30
CA ILE A 137 3.76 5.28 0.30
C ILE A 137 3.51 4.59 1.64
N PRO A 138 2.83 3.42 1.66
CA PRO A 138 2.63 2.68 2.91
C PRO A 138 3.96 2.18 3.46
N GLN A 139 4.24 2.48 4.74
CA GLN A 139 5.50 2.08 5.38
C GLN A 139 5.54 0.59 5.77
N GLY A 140 4.40 -0.07 5.83
CA GLY A 140 4.27 -1.50 6.13
C GLY A 140 4.50 -2.44 4.92
N MET A 141 4.87 -1.90 3.76
CA MET A 141 5.17 -2.72 2.58
C MET A 141 6.40 -3.63 2.83
N PRO A 142 6.45 -4.83 2.21
CA PRO A 142 7.69 -5.61 2.12
C PRO A 142 8.84 -4.75 1.57
N ALA A 143 10.06 -4.93 2.12
CA ALA A 143 11.16 -3.98 1.88
C ALA A 143 11.57 -3.89 0.41
N LEU A 144 11.52 -4.97 -0.37
CA LEU A 144 11.80 -4.93 -1.79
C LEU A 144 10.77 -4.09 -2.57
N ALA A 145 9.48 -4.28 -2.30
CA ALA A 145 8.41 -3.49 -2.92
C ALA A 145 8.45 -2.01 -2.48
N LEU A 146 8.84 -1.75 -1.23
CA LEU A 146 9.08 -0.40 -0.72
C LEU A 146 10.28 0.23 -1.42
N ALA A 147 11.37 -0.53 -1.64
CA ALA A 147 12.56 -0.07 -2.35
C ALA A 147 12.24 0.42 -3.76
N ASP A 148 11.51 -0.39 -4.55
CA ASP A 148 11.10 -0.02 -5.90
C ASP A 148 10.35 1.31 -5.91
N LYS A 149 9.37 1.50 -5.00
CA LYS A 149 8.61 2.75 -4.91
C LYS A 149 9.47 3.94 -4.52
N VAL A 150 10.35 3.80 -3.52
CA VAL A 150 11.20 4.90 -3.01
C VAL A 150 12.23 5.30 -4.06
N LEU A 151 12.89 4.31 -4.71
CA LEU A 151 13.84 4.56 -5.80
C LEU A 151 13.16 5.30 -6.97
N GLY A 152 11.98 4.86 -7.40
CA GLY A 152 11.22 5.54 -8.44
C GLY A 152 10.84 6.99 -8.07
N ARG A 153 10.60 7.30 -6.79
CA ARG A 153 10.35 8.67 -6.31
C ARG A 153 11.62 9.52 -6.29
N ALA A 154 12.76 8.95 -5.85
CA ALA A 154 14.06 9.62 -5.86
C ALA A 154 14.50 9.98 -7.29
N GLN A 155 14.26 9.08 -8.27
CA GLN A 155 14.53 9.35 -9.68
C GLN A 155 13.68 10.51 -10.21
N LYS A 156 12.40 10.61 -9.84
CA LYS A 156 11.51 11.68 -10.29
C LYS A 156 11.95 13.08 -9.88
N ILE A 157 12.58 13.23 -8.71
CA ILE A 157 13.12 14.51 -8.26
C ILE A 157 14.58 14.70 -8.68
N GLY A 158 15.15 13.79 -9.47
CA GLY A 158 16.53 13.87 -9.95
C GLY A 158 17.61 13.59 -8.89
N LEU A 159 17.23 13.09 -7.72
CA LEU A 159 18.20 12.70 -6.66
C LEU A 159 19.00 11.46 -7.09
N LEU A 160 18.38 10.56 -7.85
CA LEU A 160 19.03 9.38 -8.43
C LEU A 160 18.90 9.42 -9.95
N GLY A 161 19.96 8.98 -10.63
CA GLY A 161 19.88 8.69 -12.07
C GLY A 161 19.03 7.45 -12.36
N THR A 162 18.69 7.26 -13.63
CA THR A 162 18.01 6.05 -14.10
C THR A 162 18.93 4.82 -14.16
N GLU A 163 20.23 5.05 -14.18
CA GLU A 163 21.25 4.00 -14.16
C GLU A 163 21.63 3.67 -12.71
N SER A 164 21.90 2.40 -12.44
CA SER A 164 22.37 1.99 -11.11
C SER A 164 23.74 2.58 -10.81
N ALA A 165 23.92 3.16 -9.61
CA ALA A 165 25.23 3.60 -9.12
C ALA A 165 26.22 2.42 -8.95
N PHE A 166 25.69 1.20 -8.78
CA PHE A 166 26.45 -0.05 -8.70
C PHE A 166 25.90 -1.05 -9.72
N PRO A 167 26.31 -0.95 -11.00
CA PRO A 167 25.81 -1.85 -12.02
C PRO A 167 26.23 -3.29 -11.70
N LEU A 168 25.25 -4.13 -11.45
CA LEU A 168 25.43 -5.57 -11.37
C LEU A 168 25.04 -6.17 -12.73
N PRO A 169 25.76 -7.17 -13.23
CA PRO A 169 25.47 -7.83 -14.51
C PRO A 169 24.27 -8.79 -14.33
N ILE A 170 23.09 -8.23 -14.08
CA ILE A 170 21.82 -8.96 -13.90
C ILE A 170 20.94 -8.56 -15.08
N GLU A 171 20.58 -9.54 -15.91
CA GLU A 171 19.80 -9.32 -17.13
C GLU A 171 18.42 -10.01 -17.07
N SER A 172 18.17 -10.83 -16.04
CA SER A 172 16.92 -11.58 -15.91
C SER A 172 16.54 -11.85 -14.46
N GLU A 173 15.27 -12.17 -14.23
CA GLU A 173 14.78 -12.62 -12.91
C GLU A 173 15.40 -13.95 -12.49
N ASP A 174 15.72 -14.83 -13.45
CA ASP A 174 16.41 -16.11 -13.19
C ASP A 174 17.82 -15.91 -12.62
N GLU A 175 18.46 -14.78 -12.89
CA GLU A 175 19.76 -14.40 -12.31
C GLU A 175 19.57 -13.64 -10.98
N LEU A 176 18.57 -12.77 -10.91
CA LEU A 176 18.29 -11.95 -9.72
C LEU A 176 17.84 -12.81 -8.53
N GLY A 177 16.95 -13.77 -8.75
CA GLY A 177 16.38 -14.61 -7.68
C GLY A 177 17.45 -15.35 -6.87
N PRO A 178 18.36 -16.12 -7.50
CA PRO A 178 19.47 -16.79 -6.80
C PRO A 178 20.41 -15.82 -6.09
N LEU A 179 20.68 -14.64 -6.63
CA LEU A 179 21.50 -13.62 -5.98
C LEU A 179 20.86 -13.10 -4.71
N LEU A 180 19.57 -12.75 -4.75
CA LEU A 180 18.82 -12.32 -3.56
C LEU A 180 18.79 -13.43 -2.51
N LEU A 181 18.55 -14.69 -2.91
CA LEU A 181 18.57 -15.82 -2.01
C LEU A 181 19.95 -16.01 -1.35
N ALA A 182 21.04 -15.84 -2.09
CA ALA A 182 22.39 -15.92 -1.56
C ALA A 182 22.67 -14.82 -0.53
N ILE A 183 22.22 -13.58 -0.79
CA ILE A 183 22.32 -12.45 0.14
C ILE A 183 21.57 -12.74 1.43
N VAL A 184 20.31 -13.20 1.34
CA VAL A 184 19.48 -13.53 2.49
C VAL A 184 20.09 -14.70 3.27
N SER A 185 20.61 -15.72 2.58
CA SER A 185 21.29 -16.86 3.21
C SER A 185 22.54 -16.44 3.99
N ALA A 186 23.37 -15.57 3.40
CA ALA A 186 24.57 -15.04 4.05
C ALA A 186 24.22 -14.18 5.27
N ALA A 187 23.20 -13.34 5.17
CA ALA A 187 22.68 -12.55 6.28
C ALA A 187 22.20 -13.45 7.43
N LYS A 188 21.40 -14.48 7.11
CA LYS A 188 20.90 -15.47 8.09
C LYS A 188 22.04 -16.19 8.81
N ALA A 189 23.09 -16.59 8.10
CA ALA A 189 24.25 -17.25 8.70
C ALA A 189 25.00 -16.35 9.70
N GLN A 190 24.88 -15.04 9.59
CA GLN A 190 25.45 -14.04 10.48
C GLN A 190 24.45 -13.51 11.53
N GLY A 191 23.24 -14.05 11.60
CA GLY A 191 22.20 -13.58 12.52
C GLY A 191 21.60 -12.21 12.16
N LEU A 192 21.77 -11.77 10.89
CA LEU A 192 21.23 -10.51 10.40
C LEU A 192 19.84 -10.72 9.81
N ASP A 193 18.98 -9.69 9.96
CA ASP A 193 17.65 -9.62 9.38
C ASP A 193 17.70 -8.77 8.11
N SER A 194 17.59 -9.42 6.96
CA SER A 194 17.70 -8.78 5.64
C SER A 194 16.56 -7.80 5.37
N GLU A 195 15.34 -8.15 5.79
CA GLU A 195 14.15 -7.31 5.62
C GLU A 195 14.28 -6.02 6.43
N ARG A 196 14.66 -6.13 7.70
CA ARG A 196 14.91 -4.98 8.57
C ARG A 196 16.09 -4.14 8.09
N ALA A 197 17.17 -4.77 7.61
CA ALA A 197 18.35 -4.08 7.12
C ALA A 197 18.00 -3.22 5.89
N LEU A 198 17.30 -3.78 4.90
CA LEU A 198 16.86 -3.04 3.72
C LEU A 198 15.88 -1.92 4.10
N ARG A 199 14.92 -2.19 4.98
CA ARG A 199 13.98 -1.17 5.46
C ARG A 199 14.68 -0.01 6.19
N THR A 200 15.76 -0.29 6.90
CA THR A 200 16.58 0.75 7.55
C THR A 200 17.34 1.59 6.53
N ALA A 201 17.94 0.97 5.51
CA ALA A 201 18.59 1.70 4.42
C ALA A 201 17.59 2.59 3.66
N LEU A 202 16.37 2.08 3.42
CA LEU A 202 15.31 2.86 2.77
C LEU A 202 14.86 4.07 3.58
N ARG A 203 14.85 3.99 4.91
CA ARG A 203 14.57 5.17 5.75
C ARG A 203 15.64 6.25 5.54
N GLY A 204 16.92 5.87 5.49
CA GLY A 204 17.99 6.80 5.15
C GLY A 204 17.78 7.50 3.80
N LEU A 205 17.47 6.73 2.76
CA LEU A 205 17.15 7.29 1.45
C LEU A 205 15.89 8.20 1.46
N GLN A 206 14.88 7.86 2.23
CA GLN A 206 13.69 8.71 2.40
C GLN A 206 14.03 10.04 3.08
N ASP A 207 14.96 10.03 4.04
CA ASP A 207 15.44 11.26 4.70
C ASP A 207 16.25 12.13 3.74
N GLU A 208 17.08 11.53 2.88
CA GLU A 208 17.79 12.23 1.80
C GLU A 208 16.81 12.86 0.78
N ILE A 209 15.75 12.16 0.41
CA ILE A 209 14.69 12.69 -0.47
C ILE A 209 14.04 13.92 0.17
N ARG A 210 13.64 13.84 1.45
CA ARG A 210 13.04 14.98 2.15
C ARG A 210 13.97 16.18 2.27
N ALA A 211 15.27 15.93 2.51
CA ALA A 211 16.27 16.97 2.54
C ALA A 211 16.40 17.66 1.17
N ALA A 212 16.44 16.91 0.08
CA ALA A 212 16.52 17.46 -1.27
C ALA A 212 15.25 18.27 -1.66
N GLU A 213 14.07 17.84 -1.23
CA GLU A 213 12.82 18.59 -1.40
C GLU A 213 12.87 19.93 -0.63
N GLY A 214 13.35 19.92 0.64
CA GLY A 214 13.47 21.13 1.47
C GLY A 214 14.50 22.14 0.95
N GLU A 215 15.59 21.68 0.35
CA GLU A 215 16.59 22.55 -0.28
C GLU A 215 16.05 23.22 -1.55
N GLY A 216 15.15 22.55 -2.28
CA GLY A 216 14.47 23.10 -3.47
C GLY A 216 13.52 24.26 -3.15
N GLU A 217 12.88 24.26 -2.00
CA GLU A 217 11.98 25.33 -1.55
C GLU A 217 12.73 26.57 -1.01
N GLY A 218 14.00 26.43 -0.62
CA GLY A 218 14.85 27.49 -0.08
C GLY A 218 15.51 28.41 -1.11
N ALA A 219 15.39 28.13 -2.41
CA ALA A 219 15.99 28.91 -3.50
C ALA A 219 15.09 30.04 -4.03
N GLY A 220 14.25 30.64 -3.18
CA GLY A 220 13.55 31.90 -3.46
C GLY A 220 14.45 33.11 -3.12
N PRO A 221 14.40 34.23 -3.87
CA PRO A 221 15.35 35.32 -3.69
C PRO A 221 15.09 36.10 -2.40
N ASP A 222 16.11 36.09 -1.55
CA ASP A 222 16.46 37.14 -0.59
C ASP A 222 15.40 37.60 0.46
N ALA A 223 15.47 37.04 1.65
CA ALA A 223 15.01 37.72 2.86
C ALA A 223 16.14 37.72 3.90
N GLY A 224 16.64 38.92 4.19
CA GLY A 224 17.72 39.18 5.09
C GLY A 224 17.52 38.69 6.54
N PRO A 225 18.54 38.79 7.40
CA PRO A 225 18.63 38.04 8.66
C PRO A 225 17.70 38.59 9.74
N ALA A 226 16.86 37.74 10.30
CA ALA A 226 16.15 37.99 11.54
C ALA A 226 16.68 37.07 12.64
N SER A 227 17.08 37.74 13.70
CA SER A 227 17.68 37.32 14.95
C SER A 227 16.91 36.28 15.76
N GLY A 228 17.66 35.41 16.38
CA GLY A 228 17.60 34.74 17.68
C GLY A 228 16.28 34.54 18.41
N GLY A 229 16.12 33.33 18.92
CA GLY A 229 15.14 32.99 19.95
C GLY A 229 15.36 31.57 20.45
N ASP A 230 15.87 31.49 21.65
CA ASP A 230 16.19 30.30 22.44
C ASP A 230 14.99 29.37 22.75
N ALA A 231 15.34 28.14 23.07
CA ALA A 231 14.79 27.26 24.09
C ALA A 231 13.58 26.37 23.71
N ASP A 232 13.57 25.17 23.92
CA ASP A 232 13.43 24.45 25.19
C ASP A 232 13.40 22.94 24.93
N SER A 233 14.16 22.22 25.67
CA SER A 233 14.24 20.79 25.74
C SER A 233 13.04 20.22 26.50
N GLY A 234 12.19 19.43 25.83
CA GLY A 234 11.11 18.65 26.44
C GLY A 234 11.39 17.15 26.36
N ASP A 235 11.84 16.63 27.46
CA ASP A 235 12.06 15.23 27.82
C ASP A 235 10.73 14.43 27.75
N PHE A 236 10.70 13.31 27.04
CA PHE A 236 9.64 12.32 27.15
C PHE A 236 10.24 10.93 27.41
N PRO A 237 9.99 10.37 28.60
CA PRO A 237 10.29 8.97 28.86
C PRO A 237 9.09 8.09 28.51
N GLY A 238 9.31 7.02 27.77
CA GLY A 238 8.31 6.00 27.45
C GLY A 238 8.96 4.68 27.10
N ASP A 239 9.36 3.96 28.13
CA ASP A 239 9.70 2.53 28.10
C ASP A 239 8.44 1.72 27.84
N PHE A 240 8.41 0.94 26.76
CA PHE A 240 7.42 -0.11 26.50
C PHE A 240 8.13 -1.43 26.23
N SER A 241 8.64 -2.02 27.29
CA SER A 241 8.88 -3.46 27.38
C SER A 241 7.69 -4.12 28.07
N ASP A 242 7.26 -5.24 27.52
CA ASP A 242 6.27 -6.20 28.04
C ASP A 242 4.79 -5.98 27.69
N ALA A 243 4.35 -6.69 26.64
CA ALA A 243 3.05 -7.33 26.59
C ALA A 243 3.14 -8.61 25.74
N GLY A 244 3.32 -9.74 26.41
CA GLY A 244 3.22 -11.07 25.83
C GLY A 244 1.80 -11.33 25.33
N ILE A 245 1.66 -11.68 24.06
CA ILE A 245 0.42 -12.21 23.50
C ILE A 245 0.61 -13.72 23.32
N ILE A 246 -0.02 -14.48 24.22
CA ILE A 246 -0.16 -15.92 24.11
C ILE A 246 -1.23 -16.21 23.06
N GLY A 247 -0.83 -16.91 21.99
CA GLY A 247 -1.72 -17.33 20.92
C GLY A 247 -2.81 -18.31 21.40
N ARG A 248 -4.02 -18.09 20.94
CA ARG A 248 -5.06 -19.12 20.87
C ARG A 248 -5.04 -19.73 19.47
N PRO A 249 -5.06 -21.06 19.34
CA PRO A 249 -5.12 -21.69 18.02
C PRO A 249 -6.49 -21.47 17.40
N ALA A 250 -6.50 -21.15 16.11
CA ALA A 250 -7.69 -21.09 15.29
C ALA A 250 -8.31 -22.50 15.15
N PRO A 251 -9.65 -22.62 15.06
CA PRO A 251 -10.28 -23.89 14.73
C PRO A 251 -10.02 -24.23 13.27
N SER A 252 -9.49 -25.44 13.03
CA SER A 252 -9.40 -26.04 11.71
C SER A 252 -10.79 -26.26 11.13
N LEU A 253 -11.04 -25.74 9.95
CA LEU A 253 -12.18 -26.09 9.11
C LEU A 253 -11.81 -27.36 8.32
N ASP A 254 -12.43 -28.49 8.69
CA ASP A 254 -12.54 -29.69 7.85
C ASP A 254 -13.80 -29.59 6.97
#